data_661954a40b191a067a2418aaaa49ce43
#
_entry.id   661954a40b191a067a2418aaaa49ce43
#
_cell.length_a   1.000
_cell.length_b   1.000
_cell.length_c   1.000
_cell.angle_alpha   90.00
_cell.angle_beta   90.00
_cell.angle_gamma   90.00
#
_symmetry.space_group_name_H-M   'P 1'
#
loop_
_entity.id
_entity.type
_entity.pdbx_description
1 polymer ?
#
loop_
_entity_poly.entity_id
_entity_poly.type
_entity_poly.pdbx_seq_one_letter_code
_entity_poly.pdbx_strand_id
1 'polypeptide(L)'
;MEHVIHTISPIISPQSEILILGTMPSPKSREQAFYYAHPQNRFWPALALALDEAAPTSQAEKIALILRHRLALWDVLYSCEITGASDSSIKNPVPNDIPALIAQSQIHRVLCTGTTSARLYTRLVFPQTKIPCEVLPSPSAANARMRLEDLAREYKKTIQNLSSAFL
;
A
#
# COMPACT_ATOMS: atom_id res chain seq x y z
N MET A 1 -13.67 4.44 20.04
CA MET A 1 -12.41 4.61 19.32
C MET A 1 -11.38 3.69 19.93
N GLU A 2 -10.62 3.03 19.10
CA GLU A 2 -9.67 2.00 19.51
C GLU A 2 -8.23 2.43 19.20
N HIS A 3 -7.30 2.14 20.13
CA HIS A 3 -5.88 2.34 19.88
C HIS A 3 -5.34 1.09 19.17
N VAL A 4 -4.76 1.26 18.00
CA VAL A 4 -4.28 0.16 17.16
C VAL A 4 -2.80 0.31 16.88
N ILE A 5 -2.07 -0.81 17.00
CA ILE A 5 -0.65 -0.90 16.67
C ILE A 5 -0.48 -1.85 15.48
N HIS A 6 0.30 -1.42 14.51
CA HIS A 6 0.59 -2.22 13.31
C HIS A 6 1.63 -3.28 13.67
N THR A 7 1.26 -4.54 13.53
CA THR A 7 2.14 -5.67 13.87
C THR A 7 2.49 -6.54 12.66
N ILE A 8 2.02 -6.17 11.46
CA ILE A 8 2.26 -6.95 10.25
C ILE A 8 3.59 -6.54 9.65
N SER A 9 4.46 -7.52 9.39
CA SER A 9 5.78 -7.26 8.80
C SER A 9 5.66 -6.71 7.38
N PRO A 10 6.54 -5.80 6.97
CA PRO A 10 6.55 -5.37 5.57
C PRO A 10 6.96 -6.51 4.64
N ILE A 11 6.45 -6.47 3.42
CA ILE A 11 6.91 -7.37 2.35
C ILE A 11 7.96 -6.59 1.58
N ILE A 12 9.23 -7.02 1.65
CA ILE A 12 10.35 -6.29 1.08
C ILE A 12 11.52 -7.24 0.80
N SER A 13 12.32 -6.89 -0.20
CA SER A 13 13.62 -7.50 -0.44
C SER A 13 14.65 -6.41 -0.74
N PRO A 14 15.95 -6.73 -0.69
CA PRO A 14 16.98 -5.74 -1.05
C PRO A 14 16.85 -5.23 -2.50
N GLN A 15 16.15 -5.95 -3.37
CA GLN A 15 15.93 -5.57 -4.74
C GLN A 15 14.65 -4.78 -4.98
N SER A 16 13.83 -4.56 -3.95
CA SER A 16 12.58 -3.78 -4.09
C SER A 16 12.88 -2.36 -4.54
N GLU A 17 12.13 -1.87 -5.53
CA GLU A 17 12.33 -0.56 -6.14
C GLU A 17 11.15 0.39 -5.93
N ILE A 18 9.95 -0.14 -5.75
CA ILE A 18 8.72 0.63 -5.56
C ILE A 18 8.02 0.17 -4.30
N LEU A 19 7.75 1.11 -3.40
CA LEU A 19 7.03 0.83 -2.16
C LEU A 19 5.57 1.24 -2.29
N ILE A 20 4.66 0.31 -2.06
CA ILE A 20 3.23 0.58 -2.02
C ILE A 20 2.81 0.66 -0.56
N LEU A 21 2.14 1.75 -0.19
CA LEU A 21 1.72 2.00 1.18
C LEU A 21 0.20 2.18 1.26
N GLY A 22 -0.41 1.44 2.19
CA GLY A 22 -1.75 1.75 2.66
C GLY A 22 -1.67 2.66 3.89
N THR A 23 -2.81 2.88 4.53
CA THR A 23 -2.90 3.73 5.72
C THR A 23 -2.60 2.94 6.99
N MET A 24 -3.46 1.98 7.29
CA MET A 24 -3.43 1.16 8.50
C MET A 24 -4.20 -0.12 8.20
N PRO A 25 -3.77 -1.28 8.69
CA PRO A 25 -4.53 -2.51 8.44
C PRO A 25 -5.97 -2.41 8.97
N SER A 26 -6.93 -2.86 8.16
CA SER A 26 -8.33 -2.96 8.58
C SER A 26 -8.47 -3.97 9.71
N PRO A 27 -9.63 -4.00 10.43
CA PRO A 27 -9.86 -5.03 11.44
C PRO A 27 -9.67 -6.44 10.89
N LYS A 28 -10.11 -6.72 9.66
CA LYS A 28 -9.96 -8.04 9.04
C LYS A 28 -8.50 -8.36 8.74
N SER A 29 -7.73 -7.37 8.29
CA SER A 29 -6.29 -7.54 8.05
C SER A 29 -5.54 -7.80 9.36
N ARG A 30 -5.90 -7.11 10.44
CA ARG A 30 -5.30 -7.35 11.75
C ARG A 30 -5.62 -8.75 12.26
N GLU A 31 -6.87 -9.20 12.08
CA GLU A 31 -7.30 -10.54 12.47
C GLU A 31 -6.51 -11.62 11.74
N GLN A 32 -6.30 -11.45 10.44
CA GLN A 32 -5.58 -12.41 9.60
C GLN A 32 -4.07 -12.17 9.55
N ALA A 33 -3.60 -11.07 10.15
CA ALA A 33 -2.19 -10.67 10.16
C ALA A 33 -1.62 -10.56 8.74
N PHE A 34 -2.40 -10.03 7.79
CA PHE A 34 -1.95 -9.86 6.43
C PHE A 34 -2.66 -8.68 5.74
N TYR A 35 -2.08 -8.18 4.65
CA TYR A 35 -2.52 -6.96 3.96
C TYR A 35 -3.77 -7.19 3.10
N TYR A 36 -4.67 -6.22 3.13
CA TYR A 36 -5.87 -6.20 2.28
C TYR A 36 -6.66 -7.51 2.37
N ALA A 37 -6.84 -8.01 3.58
CA ALA A 37 -7.44 -9.32 3.83
C ALA A 37 -8.96 -9.34 3.82
N HIS A 38 -9.62 -8.17 3.81
CA HIS A 38 -11.08 -8.14 3.73
C HIS A 38 -11.53 -8.77 2.40
N PRO A 39 -12.52 -9.69 2.42
CA PRO A 39 -12.93 -10.40 1.19
C PRO A 39 -13.36 -9.51 0.05
N GLN A 40 -13.87 -8.32 0.33
CA GLN A 40 -14.33 -7.38 -0.68
C GLN A 40 -13.26 -6.38 -1.10
N ASN A 41 -12.07 -6.42 -0.51
CA ASN A 41 -10.98 -5.56 -0.94
C ASN A 41 -10.42 -6.07 -2.26
N ARG A 42 -10.17 -5.15 -3.19
CA ARG A 42 -9.78 -5.50 -4.56
C ARG A 42 -8.29 -5.33 -4.84
N PHE A 43 -7.48 -5.09 -3.81
CA PHE A 43 -6.06 -4.83 -4.02
C PHE A 43 -5.36 -5.95 -4.78
N TRP A 44 -5.46 -7.18 -4.27
CA TRP A 44 -4.73 -8.31 -4.86
C TRP A 44 -5.17 -8.64 -6.28
N PRO A 45 -6.48 -8.73 -6.57
CA PRO A 45 -6.89 -8.97 -7.97
C PRO A 45 -6.57 -7.79 -8.89
N ALA A 46 -6.67 -6.55 -8.42
CA ALA A 46 -6.33 -5.39 -9.25
C ALA A 46 -4.84 -5.35 -9.56
N LEU A 47 -4.00 -5.60 -8.55
CA LEU A 47 -2.56 -5.63 -8.74
C LEU A 47 -2.14 -6.74 -9.71
N ALA A 48 -2.70 -7.94 -9.55
CA ALA A 48 -2.41 -9.05 -10.44
C ALA A 48 -2.75 -8.72 -11.89
N LEU A 49 -3.94 -8.18 -12.13
CA LEU A 49 -4.32 -7.74 -13.48
C LEU A 49 -3.36 -6.68 -14.02
N ALA A 50 -2.97 -5.72 -13.19
CA ALA A 50 -2.04 -4.66 -13.59
C ALA A 50 -0.67 -5.21 -13.98
N LEU A 51 -0.26 -6.32 -13.38
CA LEU A 51 1.03 -6.96 -13.62
C LEU A 51 0.94 -8.11 -14.63
N ASP A 52 -0.21 -8.30 -15.25
CA ASP A 52 -0.47 -9.39 -16.21
C ASP A 52 -0.21 -10.78 -15.61
N GLU A 53 -0.64 -10.98 -14.37
CA GLU A 53 -0.48 -12.25 -13.65
C GLU A 53 -1.81 -12.81 -13.16
N ALA A 54 -1.84 -14.09 -12.87
CA ALA A 54 -2.99 -14.72 -12.24
C ALA A 54 -3.17 -14.20 -10.82
N ALA A 55 -4.43 -14.06 -10.37
CA ALA A 55 -4.72 -13.57 -9.02
C ALA A 55 -4.17 -14.55 -7.97
N PRO A 56 -3.38 -14.05 -7.01
CA PRO A 56 -2.84 -14.92 -5.96
C PRO A 56 -3.93 -15.32 -4.98
N THR A 57 -3.87 -16.56 -4.47
CA THR A 57 -4.87 -17.11 -3.57
C THR A 57 -4.35 -17.41 -2.17
N SER A 58 -3.04 -17.54 -2.00
CA SER A 58 -2.41 -17.78 -0.70
C SER A 58 -1.53 -16.61 -0.30
N GLN A 59 -1.18 -16.53 0.99
CA GLN A 59 -0.24 -15.50 1.45
C GLN A 59 1.12 -15.67 0.77
N ALA A 60 1.58 -16.90 0.60
CA ALA A 60 2.85 -17.18 -0.07
C ALA A 60 2.84 -16.67 -1.52
N GLU A 61 1.74 -16.88 -2.25
CA GLU A 61 1.59 -16.39 -3.62
C GLU A 61 1.56 -14.85 -3.66
N LYS A 62 0.92 -14.22 -2.69
CA LYS A 62 0.85 -12.76 -2.59
C LYS A 62 2.23 -12.16 -2.34
N ILE A 63 2.99 -12.74 -1.43
CA ILE A 63 4.36 -12.31 -1.16
C ILE A 63 5.23 -12.49 -2.40
N ALA A 64 5.12 -13.63 -3.06
CA ALA A 64 5.88 -13.91 -4.27
C ALA A 64 5.57 -12.91 -5.40
N LEU A 65 4.29 -12.55 -5.55
CA LEU A 65 3.87 -11.57 -6.55
C LEU A 65 4.56 -10.22 -6.32
N ILE A 66 4.53 -9.73 -5.09
CA ILE A 66 5.14 -8.46 -4.70
C ILE A 66 6.65 -8.48 -5.00
N LEU A 67 7.35 -9.51 -4.53
CA LEU A 67 8.80 -9.57 -4.64
C LEU A 67 9.27 -9.82 -6.07
N ARG A 68 8.54 -10.63 -6.84
CA ARG A 68 8.89 -10.93 -8.23
C ARG A 68 8.90 -9.68 -9.11
N HIS A 69 8.04 -8.72 -8.79
CA HIS A 69 7.95 -7.46 -9.53
C HIS A 69 8.74 -6.31 -8.90
N ARG A 70 9.65 -6.65 -7.97
CA ARG A 70 10.50 -5.68 -7.28
C ARG A 70 9.71 -4.60 -6.55
N LEU A 71 8.55 -4.98 -6.05
CA LEU A 71 7.71 -4.13 -5.22
C LEU A 71 8.02 -4.38 -3.74
N ALA A 72 7.52 -3.50 -2.89
CA ALA A 72 7.45 -3.70 -1.46
C ALA A 72 6.08 -3.22 -0.99
N LEU A 73 5.61 -3.73 0.13
CA LEU A 73 4.28 -3.43 0.66
C LEU A 73 4.33 -3.21 2.16
N TRP A 74 3.75 -2.12 2.61
CA TRP A 74 3.60 -1.80 4.02
C TRP A 74 2.44 -0.82 4.18
N ASP A 75 2.32 -0.19 5.36
CA ASP A 75 1.38 0.89 5.63
C ASP A 75 2.13 2.08 6.21
N VAL A 76 1.56 3.27 6.05
CA VAL A 76 2.18 4.50 6.57
C VAL A 76 2.26 4.49 8.08
N LEU A 77 1.20 4.02 8.76
CA LEU A 77 1.08 4.18 10.20
C LEU A 77 1.55 2.96 10.99
N TYR A 78 2.34 3.24 12.01
CA TYR A 78 2.69 2.27 13.04
C TYR A 78 1.56 2.15 14.07
N SER A 79 0.99 3.28 14.48
CA SER A 79 -0.11 3.27 15.44
C SER A 79 -1.02 4.47 15.23
N CYS A 80 -2.25 4.34 15.70
CA CYS A 80 -3.20 5.45 15.71
C CYS A 80 -4.40 5.07 16.58
N GLU A 81 -5.29 6.04 16.78
CA GLU A 81 -6.62 5.80 17.30
C GLU A 81 -7.60 5.84 16.12
N ILE A 82 -8.44 4.85 16.02
CA ILE A 82 -9.33 4.68 14.86
C ILE A 82 -10.64 4.02 15.29
N THR A 83 -11.72 4.33 14.60
CA THR A 83 -13.02 3.67 14.76
C THR A 83 -13.22 2.71 13.60
N GLY A 84 -13.13 1.40 13.86
CA GLY A 84 -13.27 0.35 12.85
C GLY A 84 -12.26 0.49 11.73
N ALA A 85 -12.73 0.61 10.50
CA ALA A 85 -11.90 0.80 9.31
C ALA A 85 -12.01 2.22 8.74
N SER A 86 -12.57 3.16 9.50
CA SER A 86 -12.84 4.51 9.01
C SER A 86 -11.59 5.38 9.05
N ASP A 87 -10.96 5.58 7.89
CA ASP A 87 -9.76 6.42 7.76
C ASP A 87 -10.01 7.86 8.25
N SER A 88 -11.23 8.37 8.09
CA SER A 88 -11.58 9.71 8.54
C SER A 88 -11.60 9.85 10.05
N SER A 89 -11.65 8.74 10.80
CA SER A 89 -11.66 8.75 12.25
C SER A 89 -10.26 8.73 12.87
N ILE A 90 -9.21 8.64 12.06
CA ILE A 90 -7.84 8.50 12.55
C ILE A 90 -7.41 9.72 13.36
N LYS A 91 -6.90 9.47 14.58
CA LYS A 91 -6.32 10.46 15.47
C LYS A 91 -4.99 9.97 16.02
N ASN A 92 -4.13 10.92 16.38
CA ASN A 92 -2.81 10.65 16.96
C ASN A 92 -2.00 9.65 16.13
N PRO A 93 -1.84 9.90 14.82
CA PRO A 93 -1.10 8.98 13.96
C PRO A 93 0.40 9.00 14.24
N VAL A 94 1.00 7.82 14.33
CA VAL A 94 2.46 7.64 14.46
C VAL A 94 2.92 6.82 13.24
N PRO A 95 3.86 7.33 12.45
CA PRO A 95 4.28 6.62 11.25
C PRO A 95 5.18 5.43 11.54
N ASN A 96 5.16 4.43 10.66
CA ASN A 96 6.19 3.40 10.59
C ASN A 96 7.52 4.04 10.17
N ASP A 97 8.62 3.35 10.46
CA ASP A 97 9.96 3.82 10.07
C ASP A 97 10.22 3.52 8.59
N ILE A 98 9.54 4.26 7.72
CA ILE A 98 9.68 4.12 6.28
C ILE A 98 11.11 4.45 5.80
N PRO A 99 11.79 5.49 6.34
CA PRO A 99 13.17 5.76 5.95
C PRO A 99 14.10 4.57 6.13
N ALA A 100 13.97 3.83 7.25
CA ALA A 100 14.79 2.65 7.49
C ALA A 100 14.51 1.55 6.45
N LEU A 101 13.25 1.38 6.07
CA LEU A 101 12.86 0.41 5.05
C LEU A 101 13.50 0.76 3.70
N ILE A 102 13.45 2.02 3.32
CA ILE A 102 14.04 2.50 2.06
C ILE A 102 15.56 2.30 2.07
N ALA A 103 16.20 2.56 3.20
CA ALA A 103 17.66 2.47 3.31
C ALA A 103 18.22 1.06 3.07
N GLN A 104 17.41 0.01 3.28
CA GLN A 104 17.84 -1.37 3.10
C GLN A 104 17.45 -1.97 1.73
N SER A 105 17.04 -1.13 0.80
CA SER A 105 16.52 -1.57 -0.49
C SER A 105 16.94 -0.63 -1.61
N GLN A 106 16.36 -0.82 -2.79
CA GLN A 106 16.55 0.05 -3.96
C GLN A 106 15.33 0.96 -4.17
N ILE A 107 14.47 1.12 -3.17
CA ILE A 107 13.23 1.89 -3.32
C ILE A 107 13.53 3.35 -3.66
N HIS A 108 12.95 3.80 -4.77
CA HIS A 108 13.08 5.18 -5.25
C HIS A 108 11.74 5.77 -5.65
N ARG A 109 10.66 5.00 -5.55
CA ARG A 109 9.29 5.47 -5.77
C ARG A 109 8.38 4.96 -4.67
N VAL A 110 7.42 5.81 -4.28
CA VAL A 110 6.43 5.50 -3.25
C VAL A 110 5.03 5.70 -3.85
N LEU A 111 4.20 4.68 -3.77
CA LEU A 111 2.81 4.73 -4.23
C LEU A 111 1.90 4.55 -3.01
N CYS A 112 0.92 5.44 -2.84
CA CYS A 112 -0.02 5.36 -1.72
C CYS A 112 -1.41 5.00 -2.21
N THR A 113 -2.04 3.99 -1.61
CA THR A 113 -3.40 3.58 -1.94
C THR A 113 -4.41 4.48 -1.25
N GLY A 114 -5.01 5.39 -2.02
CA GLY A 114 -6.00 6.33 -1.52
C GLY A 114 -5.41 7.65 -1.05
N THR A 115 -6.28 8.63 -0.89
CA THR A 115 -5.86 10.00 -0.55
C THR A 115 -5.44 10.16 0.90
N THR A 116 -6.02 9.36 1.81
CA THR A 116 -5.66 9.43 3.23
C THR A 116 -4.22 8.98 3.46
N SER A 117 -3.82 7.85 2.88
CA SER A 117 -2.43 7.39 3.02
C SER A 117 -1.45 8.37 2.39
N ALA A 118 -1.80 8.94 1.24
CA ALA A 118 -0.95 9.94 0.57
C ALA A 118 -0.77 11.19 1.44
N ARG A 119 -1.84 11.68 2.04
CA ARG A 119 -1.80 12.85 2.92
C ARG A 119 -0.94 12.59 4.16
N LEU A 120 -1.12 11.45 4.78
CA LEU A 120 -0.36 11.07 5.98
C LEU A 120 1.12 10.86 5.65
N TYR A 121 1.41 10.19 4.54
CA TYR A 121 2.79 10.02 4.09
C TYR A 121 3.45 11.38 3.86
N THR A 122 2.79 12.25 3.15
CA THR A 122 3.35 13.57 2.81
C THR A 122 3.63 14.39 4.05
N ARG A 123 2.74 14.32 5.04
CA ARG A 123 2.90 15.08 6.29
C ARG A 123 3.93 14.47 7.24
N LEU A 124 3.92 13.15 7.40
CA LEU A 124 4.65 12.49 8.47
C LEU A 124 5.96 11.84 8.03
N VAL A 125 6.10 11.49 6.75
CA VAL A 125 7.21 10.67 6.26
C VAL A 125 8.04 11.41 5.21
N PHE A 126 7.40 12.06 4.27
CA PHE A 126 8.08 12.76 3.17
C PHE A 126 9.19 13.72 3.63
N PRO A 127 9.04 14.49 4.73
CA PRO A 127 10.12 15.40 5.15
C PRO A 127 11.44 14.67 5.38
N GLN A 128 11.40 13.37 5.72
CA GLN A 128 12.60 12.58 5.95
C GLN A 128 13.08 11.84 4.70
N THR A 129 12.17 11.33 3.87
CA THR A 129 12.54 10.55 2.69
C THR A 129 12.87 11.41 1.48
N LYS A 130 12.23 12.56 1.36
CA LYS A 130 12.29 13.44 0.17
C LYS A 130 11.81 12.78 -1.11
N ILE A 131 11.14 11.63 -1.01
CA ILE A 131 10.53 10.96 -2.15
C ILE A 131 9.04 11.29 -2.14
N PRO A 132 8.52 12.07 -3.11
CA PRO A 132 7.10 12.36 -3.17
C PRO A 132 6.32 11.10 -3.51
N CYS A 133 5.12 10.95 -2.96
CA CYS A 133 4.30 9.80 -3.29
C CYS A 133 3.44 10.07 -4.53
N GLU A 134 3.10 8.98 -5.22
CA GLU A 134 2.09 8.95 -6.28
C GLU A 134 0.86 8.28 -5.68
N VAL A 135 -0.34 8.67 -6.12
CA VAL A 135 -1.58 8.15 -5.55
C VAL A 135 -2.17 7.09 -6.44
N LEU A 136 -2.41 5.91 -5.85
CA LEU A 136 -3.23 4.88 -6.47
C LEU A 136 -4.65 5.00 -5.93
N PRO A 137 -5.69 4.78 -6.77
CA PRO A 137 -7.06 4.79 -6.25
C PRO A 137 -7.22 3.69 -5.19
N SER A 138 -8.05 3.98 -4.19
CA SER A 138 -8.30 3.04 -3.09
C SER A 138 -8.89 1.73 -3.60
N PRO A 139 -8.37 0.56 -3.17
CA PRO A 139 -8.95 -0.73 -3.53
C PRO A 139 -10.12 -1.13 -2.63
N SER A 140 -10.46 -0.31 -1.65
CA SER A 140 -11.57 -0.58 -0.75
C SER A 140 -12.89 -0.67 -1.49
N ALA A 141 -13.81 -1.54 -1.01
CA ALA A 141 -15.16 -1.62 -1.52
C ALA A 141 -15.91 -0.29 -1.39
N ALA A 142 -15.49 0.57 -0.47
CA ALA A 142 -16.07 1.90 -0.30
C ALA A 142 -15.84 2.80 -1.53
N ASN A 143 -14.83 2.50 -2.35
CA ASN A 143 -14.59 3.20 -3.62
C ASN A 143 -15.45 2.57 -4.72
N ALA A 144 -16.76 2.70 -4.59
CA ALA A 144 -17.73 2.02 -5.46
C ALA A 144 -17.78 2.57 -6.89
N ARG A 145 -17.20 3.75 -7.14
CA ARG A 145 -17.17 4.35 -8.48
C ARG A 145 -16.26 3.58 -9.43
N MET A 146 -15.24 2.93 -8.92
CA MET A 146 -14.27 2.22 -9.73
C MET A 146 -14.53 0.73 -9.67
N ARG A 147 -14.63 0.11 -10.83
CA ARG A 147 -14.70 -1.35 -10.94
C ARG A 147 -13.29 -1.93 -10.91
N LEU A 148 -13.20 -3.25 -10.81
CA LEU A 148 -11.90 -3.93 -10.77
C LEU A 148 -11.02 -3.56 -11.98
N GLU A 149 -11.59 -3.53 -13.15
CA GLU A 149 -10.86 -3.21 -14.39
C GLU A 149 -10.33 -1.77 -14.37
N ASP A 150 -11.09 -0.84 -13.79
CA ASP A 150 -10.67 0.55 -13.67
C ASP A 150 -9.48 0.69 -12.72
N LEU A 151 -9.54 -0.01 -11.58
CA LEU A 151 -8.44 -0.04 -10.63
C LEU A 151 -7.17 -0.62 -11.27
N ALA A 152 -7.32 -1.75 -11.95
CA ALA A 152 -6.19 -2.41 -12.60
C ALA A 152 -5.53 -1.51 -13.65
N ARG A 153 -6.34 -0.80 -14.42
CA ARG A 153 -5.82 0.13 -15.43
C ARG A 153 -4.99 1.24 -14.81
N GLU A 154 -5.51 1.84 -13.74
CA GLU A 154 -4.79 2.92 -13.04
C GLU A 154 -3.53 2.41 -12.35
N TYR A 155 -3.59 1.22 -11.76
CA TYR A 155 -2.41 0.61 -11.13
C TYR A 155 -1.33 0.32 -12.18
N LYS A 156 -1.70 -0.26 -13.30
CA LYS A 156 -0.77 -0.55 -14.39
C LYS A 156 -0.11 0.72 -14.90
N LYS A 157 -0.93 1.75 -15.18
CA LYS A 157 -0.45 3.02 -15.67
C LYS A 157 0.56 3.66 -14.72
N THR A 158 0.26 3.66 -13.42
CA THR A 158 1.13 4.29 -12.42
C THR A 158 2.41 3.48 -12.21
N ILE A 159 2.30 2.15 -12.07
CA ILE A 159 3.47 1.30 -11.85
C ILE A 159 4.40 1.34 -13.04
N GLN A 160 3.87 1.37 -14.27
CA GLN A 160 4.65 1.38 -15.51
C GLN A 160 5.05 2.78 -15.98
N ASN A 161 4.82 3.81 -15.17
CA ASN A 161 5.07 5.20 -15.56
C ASN A 161 6.56 5.54 -15.72
N LEU A 162 7.40 4.57 -16.06
CA LEU A 162 8.81 4.78 -16.34
C LEU A 162 9.03 5.48 -17.68
N SER A 163 8.14 5.22 -18.64
CA SER A 163 8.27 5.75 -19.98
C SER A 163 8.20 7.27 -20.03
N SER A 164 7.38 7.88 -19.18
CA SER A 164 7.23 9.34 -19.18
C SER A 164 8.48 10.07 -18.69
N ALA A 165 9.36 9.39 -17.95
CA ALA A 165 10.59 9.97 -17.45
C ALA A 165 11.67 10.09 -18.54
N PHE A 166 11.49 9.41 -19.67
CA PHE A 166 12.46 9.37 -20.76
C PHE A 166 11.95 10.04 -22.05
N LEU A 167 10.79 10.62 -21.95
CA LEU A 167 10.22 11.39 -23.07
C LEU A 167 10.50 12.90 -22.91
#